data_3acb4577ee4f37551eb594b59297d776
#
_entry.id   3acb4577ee4f37551eb594b59297d776
#
_cell.length_a   1.000
_cell.length_b   1.000
_cell.length_c   1.000
_cell.angle_alpha   90.00
_cell.angle_beta   90.00
_cell.angle_gamma   90.00
#
_symmetry.space_group_name_H-M   'P 1'
#
loop_
_entity.id
_entity.type
_entity.pdbx_description
1 polymer ?
#
loop_
_entity_poly.entity_id
_entity_poly.type
_entity_poly.pdbx_seq_one_letter_code
_entity_poly.pdbx_strand_id
1 'polypeptide(L)'
;MIAVGDAAPDFTVKDQDGEAISLADFKGRKVLIAFYPLDFSPVCSDQLALYQEGVKGELAAGGIELVGLSVDSPYAHKAFQEKLGINTVLLSDFEPKGEVAKAFGSYIDGAGIANRTLVLIDEDGLVAWTYESPSPGEFPGPDIVRQALSA
;
A
#
# COMPACT_ATOMS: atom_id res chain seq x y z
N MET A 1 5.47 12.92 6.32
CA MET A 1 4.48 12.29 5.41
C MET A 1 4.45 13.06 4.09
N ILE A 2 4.46 12.34 2.98
CA ILE A 2 4.38 12.97 1.65
C ILE A 2 3.09 13.78 1.52
N ALA A 3 3.10 14.83 0.70
CA ALA A 3 1.97 15.74 0.58
C ALA A 3 1.33 15.67 -0.81
N VAL A 4 0.04 16.00 -0.87
CA VAL A 4 -0.69 16.14 -2.14
C VAL A 4 0.02 17.17 -3.02
N GLY A 5 0.23 16.83 -4.29
CA GLY A 5 0.95 17.65 -5.26
C GLY A 5 2.44 17.30 -5.39
N ASP A 6 3.01 16.57 -4.43
CA ASP A 6 4.41 16.12 -4.53
C ASP A 6 4.54 15.06 -5.63
N ALA A 7 5.71 15.02 -6.27
CA ALA A 7 6.08 13.90 -7.11
C ALA A 7 6.28 12.67 -6.23
N ALA A 8 5.65 11.56 -6.57
CA ALA A 8 5.86 10.32 -5.84
C ALA A 8 7.31 9.85 -6.00
N PRO A 9 7.99 9.45 -4.92
CA PRO A 9 9.34 8.91 -5.02
C PRO A 9 9.37 7.63 -5.87
N ASP A 10 10.38 7.52 -6.72
CA ASP A 10 10.61 6.30 -7.49
C ASP A 10 10.94 5.14 -6.56
N PHE A 11 10.47 3.96 -6.93
CA PHE A 11 10.85 2.73 -6.24
C PHE A 11 10.86 1.56 -7.21
N THR A 12 11.62 0.53 -6.87
CA THR A 12 11.57 -0.77 -7.52
C THR A 12 11.67 -1.82 -6.41
N VAL A 13 10.62 -2.60 -6.26
CA VAL A 13 10.51 -3.64 -5.24
C VAL A 13 9.95 -4.90 -5.87
N LYS A 14 9.94 -6.00 -5.13
CA LYS A 14 9.37 -7.27 -5.62
C LYS A 14 7.94 -7.43 -5.12
N ASP A 15 7.11 -8.08 -5.93
CA ASP A 15 5.77 -8.49 -5.49
C ASP A 15 5.84 -9.87 -4.80
N GLN A 16 4.66 -10.44 -4.47
CA GLN A 16 4.57 -11.73 -3.80
C GLN A 16 5.08 -12.91 -4.65
N ASP A 17 5.24 -12.73 -5.94
CA ASP A 17 5.77 -13.75 -6.86
C ASP A 17 7.24 -13.54 -7.18
N GLY A 18 7.87 -12.55 -6.55
CA GLY A 18 9.28 -12.20 -6.77
C GLY A 18 9.54 -11.40 -8.04
N GLU A 19 8.49 -10.91 -8.70
CA GLU A 19 8.61 -10.07 -9.89
C GLU A 19 8.92 -8.63 -9.49
N ALA A 20 9.83 -7.98 -10.23
CA ALA A 20 10.18 -6.59 -9.99
C ALA A 20 9.02 -5.67 -10.42
N ILE A 21 8.58 -4.81 -9.50
CA ILE A 21 7.54 -3.82 -9.73
C ILE A 21 8.13 -2.44 -9.40
N SER A 22 8.02 -1.51 -10.32
CA SER A 22 8.46 -0.13 -10.08
C SER A 22 7.30 0.85 -10.23
N LEU A 23 7.49 2.06 -9.71
CA LEU A 23 6.49 3.11 -9.84
C LEU A 23 6.14 3.36 -11.32
N ALA A 24 7.14 3.29 -12.20
CA ALA A 24 6.94 3.49 -13.64
C ALA A 24 5.96 2.49 -14.26
N ASP A 25 5.78 1.31 -13.67
CA ASP A 25 4.84 0.30 -14.16
C ASP A 25 3.39 0.76 -14.03
N PHE A 26 3.11 1.76 -13.18
CA PHE A 26 1.78 2.31 -12.98
C PHE A 26 1.53 3.59 -13.79
N LYS A 27 2.52 4.05 -14.56
CA LYS A 27 2.38 5.27 -15.34
C LYS A 27 1.18 5.19 -16.30
N GLY A 28 0.39 6.26 -16.33
CA GLY A 28 -0.83 6.31 -17.15
C GLY A 28 -2.06 5.75 -16.47
N ARG A 29 -1.95 5.28 -15.22
CA ARG A 29 -3.08 4.81 -14.43
C ARG A 29 -2.88 5.17 -12.96
N LYS A 30 -3.96 5.16 -12.19
CA LYS A 30 -3.92 5.49 -10.77
C LYS A 30 -3.59 4.26 -9.94
N VAL A 31 -2.79 4.44 -8.90
CA VAL A 31 -2.49 3.39 -7.93
C VAL A 31 -2.68 3.93 -6.51
N LEU A 32 -3.36 3.14 -5.68
CA LEU A 32 -3.49 3.41 -4.24
C LEU A 32 -2.58 2.44 -3.50
N ILE A 33 -1.57 2.98 -2.83
CA ILE A 33 -0.66 2.19 -2.01
C ILE A 33 -1.17 2.21 -0.59
N ALA A 34 -1.47 1.02 -0.06
CA ALA A 34 -1.80 0.83 1.35
C ALA A 34 -0.56 0.32 2.08
N PHE A 35 0.15 1.23 2.75
CA PHE A 35 1.25 0.86 3.64
C PHE A 35 0.67 0.23 4.89
N TYR A 36 1.25 -0.86 5.35
CA TYR A 36 0.84 -1.54 6.58
C TYR A 36 2.05 -2.12 7.32
N PRO A 37 1.93 -2.37 8.64
CA PRO A 37 3.08 -2.77 9.45
C PRO A 37 3.69 -4.11 9.06
N LEU A 38 2.94 -5.21 9.18
CA LEU A 38 3.49 -6.56 9.00
C LEU A 38 2.42 -7.55 8.55
N ASP A 39 2.82 -8.46 7.67
CA ASP A 39 2.03 -9.64 7.35
C ASP A 39 1.69 -10.42 8.63
N PHE A 40 0.54 -11.06 8.64
CA PHE A 40 0.04 -11.91 9.73
C PHE A 40 -0.30 -11.19 11.03
N SER A 41 -0.06 -9.88 11.17
CA SER A 41 -0.58 -9.16 12.34
C SER A 41 -2.11 -9.14 12.28
N PRO A 42 -2.82 -9.23 13.44
CA PRO A 42 -4.29 -9.31 13.42
C PRO A 42 -4.97 -8.14 12.70
N VAL A 43 -4.52 -6.92 12.96
CA VAL A 43 -5.12 -5.71 12.36
C VAL A 43 -4.83 -5.65 10.86
N CYS A 44 -3.63 -6.02 10.42
CA CYS A 44 -3.29 -6.05 8.99
C CYS A 44 -4.08 -7.12 8.25
N SER A 45 -4.30 -8.29 8.88
CA SER A 45 -5.13 -9.34 8.31
C SER A 45 -6.56 -8.87 8.10
N ASP A 46 -7.13 -8.19 9.10
CA ASP A 46 -8.49 -7.63 9.02
C ASP A 46 -8.58 -6.57 7.94
N GLN A 47 -7.60 -5.67 7.87
CA GLN A 47 -7.57 -4.58 6.89
C GLN A 47 -7.57 -5.12 5.46
N LEU A 48 -6.63 -6.02 5.13
CA LEU A 48 -6.48 -6.51 3.77
C LEU A 48 -7.64 -7.41 3.35
N ALA A 49 -8.16 -8.22 4.25
CA ALA A 49 -9.33 -9.05 3.98
C ALA A 49 -10.56 -8.18 3.71
N LEU A 50 -10.78 -7.16 4.52
CA LEU A 50 -11.92 -6.26 4.34
C LEU A 50 -11.83 -5.47 3.03
N TYR A 51 -10.64 -5.00 2.65
CA TYR A 51 -10.44 -4.30 1.38
C TYR A 51 -10.72 -5.21 0.18
N GLN A 52 -10.28 -6.46 0.25
CA GLN A 52 -10.51 -7.44 -0.81
C GLN A 52 -12.00 -7.70 -1.03
N GLU A 53 -12.80 -7.73 0.04
CA GLU A 53 -14.23 -8.05 -0.03
C GLU A 53 -15.05 -7.01 -0.81
N GLY A 54 -14.68 -5.74 -0.71
CA GLY A 54 -15.55 -4.69 -1.26
C GLY A 54 -14.83 -3.56 -1.94
N VAL A 55 -14.08 -2.77 -1.19
CA VAL A 55 -13.54 -1.50 -1.68
C VAL A 55 -12.56 -1.66 -2.85
N LYS A 56 -11.84 -2.78 -2.90
CA LYS A 56 -10.92 -3.05 -4.01
C LYS A 56 -11.62 -3.05 -5.36
N GLY A 57 -12.79 -3.69 -5.43
CA GLY A 57 -13.61 -3.72 -6.64
C GLY A 57 -14.14 -2.34 -7.02
N GLU A 58 -14.54 -1.55 -6.04
CA GLU A 58 -15.01 -0.18 -6.27
C GLU A 58 -13.87 0.71 -6.79
N LEU A 59 -12.67 0.57 -6.24
CA LEU A 59 -11.49 1.29 -6.73
C LEU A 59 -11.16 0.91 -8.16
N ALA A 60 -11.15 -0.38 -8.47
CA ALA A 60 -10.88 -0.88 -9.81
C ALA A 60 -11.89 -0.34 -10.83
N ALA A 61 -13.17 -0.29 -10.48
CA ALA A 61 -14.21 0.28 -11.32
C ALA A 61 -13.97 1.78 -11.58
N GLY A 62 -13.33 2.47 -10.66
CA GLY A 62 -12.93 3.87 -10.79
C GLY A 62 -11.54 4.07 -11.40
N GLY A 63 -10.91 3.01 -11.91
CA GLY A 63 -9.60 3.10 -12.56
C GLY A 63 -8.42 3.13 -11.61
N ILE A 64 -8.61 2.71 -10.35
CA ILE A 64 -7.56 2.71 -9.32
C ILE A 64 -7.17 1.27 -8.98
N GLU A 65 -5.88 0.97 -9.11
CA GLU A 65 -5.34 -0.32 -8.64
C GLU A 65 -4.91 -0.18 -7.19
N LEU A 66 -5.38 -1.10 -6.33
CA LEU A 66 -4.96 -1.17 -4.92
C LEU A 66 -3.78 -2.12 -4.78
N VAL A 67 -2.72 -1.68 -4.13
CA VAL A 67 -1.58 -2.53 -3.77
C VAL A 67 -1.26 -2.34 -2.30
N GLY A 68 -0.81 -3.42 -1.65
CA GLY A 68 -0.29 -3.34 -0.28
C GLY A 68 1.23 -3.23 -0.30
N LEU A 69 1.81 -2.64 0.74
CA LEU A 69 3.25 -2.51 0.86
C LEU A 69 3.67 -2.58 2.33
N SER A 70 4.57 -3.49 2.62
CA SER A 70 5.16 -3.64 3.96
C SER A 70 6.62 -4.05 3.87
N VAL A 71 7.28 -4.14 5.02
CA VAL A 71 8.71 -4.54 5.10
C VAL A 71 8.94 -6.04 4.98
N ASP A 72 7.88 -6.82 4.76
CA ASP A 72 7.98 -8.28 4.66
C ASP A 72 8.58 -8.74 3.33
N SER A 73 9.11 -9.98 3.34
CA SER A 73 9.69 -10.60 2.15
C SER A 73 8.61 -11.05 1.16
N PRO A 74 8.98 -11.30 -0.12
CA PRO A 74 8.04 -11.89 -1.08
C PRO A 74 7.46 -13.22 -0.63
N TYR A 75 8.24 -14.05 0.04
CA TYR A 75 7.77 -15.34 0.56
C TYR A 75 6.70 -15.17 1.64
N ALA A 76 6.91 -14.22 2.57
CA ALA A 76 5.91 -13.90 3.57
C ALA A 76 4.63 -13.38 2.94
N HIS A 77 4.74 -12.48 1.98
CA HIS A 77 3.60 -11.94 1.22
C HIS A 77 2.81 -13.04 0.53
N LYS A 78 3.49 -13.97 -0.12
CA LYS A 78 2.81 -15.07 -0.82
C LYS A 78 2.00 -15.92 0.14
N ALA A 79 2.60 -16.30 1.27
CA ALA A 79 1.91 -17.09 2.29
C ALA A 79 0.74 -16.31 2.91
N PHE A 80 0.91 -15.01 3.14
CA PHE A 80 -0.13 -14.15 3.70
C PHE A 80 -1.32 -14.01 2.74
N GLN A 81 -1.03 -13.78 1.46
CA GLN A 81 -2.04 -13.71 0.40
C GLN A 81 -2.85 -14.99 0.32
N GLU A 82 -2.18 -16.15 0.38
CA GLU A 82 -2.84 -17.46 0.35
C GLU A 82 -3.70 -17.69 1.58
N LYS A 83 -3.20 -17.34 2.76
CA LYS A 83 -3.94 -17.47 4.01
C LYS A 83 -5.22 -16.66 4.02
N LEU A 84 -5.16 -15.43 3.53
CA LEU A 84 -6.33 -14.54 3.49
C LEU A 84 -7.27 -14.82 2.32
N GLY A 85 -6.81 -15.57 1.31
CA GLY A 85 -7.57 -15.80 0.09
C GLY A 85 -7.76 -14.52 -0.73
N ILE A 86 -6.76 -13.63 -0.72
CA ILE A 86 -6.79 -12.38 -1.47
C ILE A 86 -5.91 -12.45 -2.72
N ASN A 87 -6.18 -11.56 -3.67
CA ASN A 87 -5.35 -11.41 -4.88
C ASN A 87 -4.76 -10.01 -5.02
N THR A 88 -4.87 -9.17 -3.99
CA THR A 88 -4.23 -7.87 -3.94
C THR A 88 -2.71 -8.03 -4.03
N VAL A 89 -2.07 -7.30 -4.94
CA VAL A 89 -0.62 -7.32 -5.08
C VAL A 89 0.02 -6.77 -3.79
N LEU A 90 0.99 -7.49 -3.26
CA LEU A 90 1.71 -7.11 -2.04
C LEU A 90 3.18 -6.84 -2.39
N LEU A 91 3.62 -5.61 -2.16
CA LEU A 91 4.96 -5.14 -2.49
C LEU A 91 5.87 -5.24 -1.27
N SER A 92 7.12 -5.68 -1.50
CA SER A 92 8.09 -5.96 -0.44
C SER A 92 9.11 -4.84 -0.31
N ASP A 93 8.98 -4.05 0.74
CA ASP A 93 9.94 -3.02 1.12
C ASP A 93 11.00 -3.64 2.05
N PHE A 94 11.57 -4.77 1.59
CA PHE A 94 12.34 -5.70 2.42
C PHE A 94 13.83 -5.36 2.45
N GLU A 95 14.42 -5.06 1.28
CA GLU A 95 15.86 -4.79 1.19
C GLU A 95 16.13 -3.70 0.13
N PRO A 96 16.65 -2.53 0.50
CA PRO A 96 16.92 -2.08 1.89
C PRO A 96 15.61 -1.90 2.66
N LYS A 97 15.58 -2.44 3.87
CA LYS A 97 14.35 -2.48 4.68
C LYS A 97 13.79 -1.08 4.94
N GLY A 98 12.52 -0.89 4.59
CA GLY A 98 11.81 0.34 4.86
C GLY A 98 12.17 1.52 3.96
N GLU A 99 12.97 1.31 2.92
CA GLU A 99 13.42 2.40 2.04
C GLU A 99 12.24 3.15 1.41
N VAL A 100 11.25 2.43 0.90
CA VAL A 100 10.06 3.03 0.28
C VAL A 100 9.21 3.74 1.33
N ALA A 101 8.97 3.09 2.47
CA ALA A 101 8.22 3.72 3.57
C ALA A 101 8.88 5.00 4.05
N LYS A 102 10.21 5.03 4.15
CA LYS A 102 10.95 6.23 4.51
C LYS A 102 10.79 7.34 3.47
N ALA A 103 10.88 6.99 2.19
CA ALA A 103 10.73 7.96 1.10
C ALA A 103 9.35 8.60 1.08
N PHE A 104 8.31 7.85 1.44
CA PHE A 104 6.94 8.36 1.54
C PHE A 104 6.61 8.98 2.89
N GLY A 105 7.53 8.93 3.86
CA GLY A 105 7.32 9.47 5.20
C GLY A 105 6.39 8.63 6.07
N SER A 106 6.28 7.34 5.78
CA SER A 106 5.40 6.41 6.50
C SER A 106 6.14 5.45 7.44
N TYR A 107 7.46 5.56 7.53
CA TYR A 107 8.26 4.66 8.35
C TYR A 107 8.23 5.07 9.82
N ILE A 108 8.05 4.08 10.71
CA ILE A 108 8.08 4.31 12.15
C ILE A 108 9.48 3.97 12.67
N ASP A 109 10.27 5.00 13.00
CA ASP A 109 11.60 4.83 13.55
C ASP A 109 11.54 4.08 14.89
N GLY A 110 12.48 3.18 15.08
CA GLY A 110 12.53 2.36 16.30
C GLY A 110 11.62 1.14 16.29
N ALA A 111 10.57 1.14 15.47
CA ALA A 111 9.70 -0.02 15.30
C ALA A 111 10.07 -0.86 14.07
N GLY A 112 10.70 -0.25 13.09
CA GLY A 112 11.15 -0.95 11.87
C GLY A 112 10.03 -1.37 10.93
N ILE A 113 8.91 -0.66 10.97
CA ILE A 113 7.72 -0.97 10.19
C ILE A 113 7.13 0.30 9.60
N ALA A 114 6.25 0.16 8.62
CA ALA A 114 5.46 1.28 8.11
C ALA A 114 4.23 1.53 9.00
N ASN A 115 3.80 2.79 9.08
CA ASN A 115 2.49 3.11 9.63
C ASN A 115 1.39 2.75 8.62
N ARG A 116 0.14 2.71 9.05
CA ARG A 116 -1.00 2.48 8.17
C ARG A 116 -1.33 3.76 7.43
N THR A 117 -0.86 3.84 6.22
CA THR A 117 -0.92 5.04 5.39
C THR A 117 -1.48 4.68 4.03
N LEU A 118 -2.32 5.54 3.49
CA LEU A 118 -2.83 5.41 2.12
C LEU A 118 -2.27 6.56 1.29
N VAL A 119 -1.74 6.25 0.12
CA VAL A 119 -1.24 7.25 -0.83
C VAL A 119 -1.79 6.92 -2.21
N LEU A 120 -2.57 7.85 -2.77
CA LEU A 120 -3.04 7.75 -4.15
C LEU A 120 -2.09 8.50 -5.06
N ILE A 121 -1.58 7.81 -6.06
CA ILE A 121 -0.70 8.39 -7.09
C ILE A 121 -1.48 8.42 -8.40
N ASP A 122 -1.51 9.57 -9.04
CA ASP A 122 -2.24 9.75 -10.30
C ASP A 122 -1.45 9.26 -11.52
N GLU A 123 -2.04 9.42 -12.69
CA GLU A 123 -1.47 8.95 -13.96
C GLU A 123 -0.15 9.64 -14.32
N ASP A 124 0.11 10.82 -13.76
CA ASP A 124 1.33 11.60 -14.00
C ASP A 124 2.41 11.35 -12.94
N GLY A 125 2.16 10.47 -11.99
CA GLY A 125 3.10 10.17 -10.91
C GLY A 125 3.08 11.18 -9.77
N LEU A 126 2.03 11.98 -9.67
CA LEU A 126 1.87 12.96 -8.58
C LEU A 126 0.95 12.39 -7.50
N VAL A 127 1.21 12.76 -6.25
CA VAL A 127 0.35 12.39 -5.13
C VAL A 127 -0.96 13.16 -5.21
N ALA A 128 -2.07 12.45 -5.36
CA ALA A 128 -3.39 13.04 -5.49
C ALA A 128 -4.18 13.07 -4.18
N TRP A 129 -3.91 12.13 -3.28
CA TRP A 129 -4.62 12.03 -2.01
C TRP A 129 -3.80 11.19 -1.02
N THR A 130 -3.90 11.51 0.26
CA THR A 130 -3.21 10.78 1.32
C THR A 130 -4.10 10.65 2.55
N TYR A 131 -3.86 9.59 3.29
CA TYR A 131 -4.42 9.41 4.62
C TYR A 131 -3.38 8.75 5.51
N GLU A 132 -3.17 9.30 6.69
CA GLU A 132 -2.27 8.70 7.69
C GLU A 132 -3.08 8.32 8.92
N SER A 133 -3.00 7.06 9.33
CA SER A 133 -3.66 6.59 10.54
C SER A 133 -3.01 7.22 11.79
N PRO A 134 -3.80 7.52 12.83
CA PRO A 134 -3.25 8.05 14.09
C PRO A 134 -2.28 7.08 14.76
N SER A 135 -2.45 5.77 14.54
CA SER A 135 -1.57 4.75 15.11
C SER A 135 -1.59 3.49 14.24
N PRO A 136 -0.56 2.64 14.33
CA PRO A 136 -0.55 1.37 13.59
C PRO A 136 -1.59 0.35 14.10
N GLY A 137 -2.22 0.62 15.24
CA GLY A 137 -3.31 -0.23 15.78
C GLY A 137 -4.66 0.03 15.15
N GLU A 138 -4.81 1.09 14.34
CA GLU A 138 -6.06 1.48 13.70
C GLU A 138 -5.87 1.50 12.18
N PHE A 139 -6.77 0.89 11.43
CA PHE A 139 -6.72 0.97 9.98
C PHE A 139 -7.87 1.82 9.42
N PRO A 140 -7.64 2.53 8.29
CA PRO A 140 -8.71 3.28 7.64
C PRO A 140 -9.76 2.31 7.07
N GLY A 141 -11.01 2.51 7.47
CA GLY A 141 -12.11 1.69 6.98
C GLY A 141 -12.46 1.96 5.51
N PRO A 142 -13.37 1.17 4.94
CA PRO A 142 -13.77 1.33 3.54
C PRO A 142 -14.25 2.72 3.16
N ASP A 143 -14.94 3.42 4.07
CA ASP A 143 -15.45 4.77 3.79
C ASP A 143 -14.31 5.78 3.59
N ILE A 144 -13.23 5.63 4.35
CA ILE A 144 -12.05 6.48 4.18
C ILE A 144 -11.37 6.15 2.85
N VAL A 145 -11.22 4.87 2.55
CA VAL A 145 -10.60 4.42 1.29
C VAL A 145 -11.39 4.94 0.08
N ARG A 146 -12.71 4.96 0.16
CA ARG A 146 -13.58 5.48 -0.91
C ARG A 146 -13.33 6.95 -1.22
N GLN A 147 -12.79 7.73 -0.29
CA GLN A 147 -12.45 9.13 -0.54
C GLN A 147 -11.42 9.27 -1.67
N ALA A 148 -10.59 8.27 -1.89
CA ALA A 148 -9.62 8.27 -2.99
C ALA A 148 -10.31 8.34 -4.36
N LEU A 149 -11.54 7.83 -4.48
CA LEU A 149 -12.29 7.86 -5.74
C LEU A 149 -12.66 9.28 -6.19
N SER A 150 -12.71 10.22 -5.26
CA SER A 150 -13.07 11.62 -5.52
C SER A 150 -11.87 12.55 -5.63
N ALA A 151 -10.67 12.00 -5.50
CA ALA A 151 -9.44 12.79 -5.50
C ALA A 151 -8.91 13.09 -6.90
#